data_82b9b70c700eb2e95dbc406e1b4d5014
#
_entry.id   82b9b70c700eb2e95dbc406e1b4d5014
#
_cell.length_a   1.000
_cell.length_b   1.000
_cell.length_c   1.000
_cell.angle_alpha   90.00
_cell.angle_beta   90.00
_cell.angle_gamma   90.00
#
_symmetry.space_group_name_H-M   'P 1'
#
loop_
_entity.id
_entity.type
_entity.pdbx_description
1 polymer ?
#
loop_
_entity_poly.entity_id
_entity_poly.type
_entity_poly.pdbx_seq_one_letter_code
_entity_poly.pdbx_strand_id
1 'polypeptide(L)'
;TTAALLYDNGYRNVPRNILEKGMNDLSSSDQDVIQLSLEKGLVPLSMYRNDFDFFPRALALMQTYVYEDHLEKLATAPDQELQEMASILRIADWFDQMTAMNSGHEPMSEIAAMQYFKKYPKKFLPVLVTALAECIHIVPKAASVDLSTGDKGIVLIENTRDFMRPVVLRLSDNQIYDLSD
;
A
#
# COMPACT_ATOMS: atom_id res chain seq x y z
N THR A 1 14.54 4.43 -1.26
CA THR A 1 14.58 3.39 -2.31
C THR A 1 15.17 2.08 -1.80
N THR A 2 16.38 2.05 -1.17
CA THR A 2 17.03 0.82 -0.69
C THR A 2 16.16 0.05 0.31
N ALA A 3 15.55 0.73 1.28
CA ALA A 3 14.66 0.09 2.25
C ALA A 3 13.45 -0.57 1.56
N ALA A 4 12.85 0.09 0.57
CA ALA A 4 11.73 -0.44 -0.20
C ALA A 4 12.07 -1.69 -1.06
N LEU A 5 13.35 -1.94 -1.30
CA LEU A 5 13.81 -3.14 -2.03
C LEU A 5 14.17 -4.31 -1.10
N LEU A 6 14.31 -4.07 0.19
CA LEU A 6 14.88 -5.05 1.12
C LEU A 6 14.02 -5.31 2.37
N TYR A 7 12.97 -4.51 2.65
CA TYR A 7 12.15 -4.64 3.86
C TYR A 7 11.48 -6.00 3.98
N ASP A 8 11.16 -6.61 2.84
CA ASP A 8 10.46 -7.88 2.70
C ASP A 8 11.40 -9.11 2.67
N ASN A 9 12.72 -8.90 2.79
CA ASN A 9 13.71 -9.99 2.73
C ASN A 9 13.41 -11.13 3.72
N GLY A 10 12.68 -10.86 4.78
CA GLY A 10 12.26 -11.84 5.77
C GLY A 10 11.24 -12.86 5.22
N TYR A 11 10.45 -12.54 4.22
CA TYR A 11 9.45 -13.45 3.65
C TYR A 11 10.05 -14.73 3.10
N ARG A 12 11.32 -14.72 2.68
CA ARG A 12 12.07 -15.92 2.26
C ARG A 12 12.13 -17.00 3.35
N ASN A 13 11.93 -16.65 4.61
CA ASN A 13 11.96 -17.56 5.75
C ASN A 13 10.54 -18.01 6.18
N VAL A 14 9.48 -17.46 5.58
CA VAL A 14 8.10 -17.86 5.88
C VAL A 14 7.79 -19.19 5.21
N PRO A 15 7.20 -20.17 5.93
CA PRO A 15 6.78 -21.44 5.34
C PRO A 15 5.81 -21.24 4.18
N ARG A 16 5.99 -22.02 3.11
CA ARG A 16 5.23 -21.90 1.87
C ARG A 16 3.71 -22.05 2.08
N ASN A 17 3.30 -22.94 2.97
CA ASN A 17 1.89 -23.14 3.32
C ASN A 17 1.24 -21.92 4.00
N ILE A 18 2.03 -20.99 4.55
CA ILE A 18 1.53 -19.70 5.08
C ILE A 18 1.49 -18.66 3.96
N LEU A 19 2.53 -18.60 3.11
CA LEU A 19 2.57 -17.68 1.97
C LEU A 19 1.47 -17.90 0.93
N GLU A 20 0.97 -19.12 0.82
CA GLU A 20 -0.11 -19.50 -0.11
C GLU A 20 -1.52 -19.18 0.44
N LYS A 21 -1.64 -18.73 1.69
CA LYS A 21 -2.93 -18.30 2.27
C LYS A 21 -3.28 -16.89 1.81
N GLY A 22 -4.57 -16.65 1.59
CA GLY A 22 -5.10 -15.31 1.42
C GLY A 22 -4.98 -14.49 2.72
N MET A 23 -4.91 -13.17 2.62
CA MET A 23 -4.78 -12.27 3.79
C MET A 23 -5.88 -12.52 4.83
N ASN A 24 -7.11 -12.86 4.40
CA ASN A 24 -8.24 -13.12 5.27
C ASN A 24 -8.21 -14.51 5.93
N ASP A 25 -7.34 -15.41 5.44
CA ASP A 25 -7.23 -16.80 5.89
C ASP A 25 -6.03 -16.99 6.85
N LEU A 26 -5.27 -15.94 7.10
CA LEU A 26 -4.15 -15.95 8.05
C LEU A 26 -4.68 -15.95 9.48
N SER A 27 -4.33 -16.99 10.24
CA SER A 27 -4.55 -17.03 11.69
C SER A 27 -3.59 -16.09 12.41
N SER A 28 -3.87 -15.75 13.67
CA SER A 28 -2.93 -14.97 14.50
C SER A 28 -1.57 -15.66 14.61
N SER A 29 -1.54 -16.99 14.70
CA SER A 29 -0.29 -17.77 14.71
C SER A 29 0.49 -17.67 13.40
N ASP A 30 -0.19 -17.59 12.25
CA ASP A 30 0.48 -17.37 10.96
C ASP A 30 1.09 -15.96 10.89
N GLN A 31 0.36 -14.95 11.40
CA GLN A 31 0.85 -13.58 11.50
C GLN A 31 2.09 -13.46 12.39
N ASP A 32 2.11 -14.16 13.53
CA ASP A 32 3.29 -14.23 14.41
C ASP A 32 4.51 -14.84 13.69
N VAL A 33 4.29 -15.89 12.89
CA VAL A 33 5.35 -16.53 12.10
C VAL A 33 5.88 -15.57 11.02
N ILE A 34 4.99 -14.85 10.34
CA ILE A 34 5.38 -13.83 9.35
C ILE A 34 6.19 -12.73 10.04
N GLN A 35 5.69 -12.18 11.14
CA GLN A 35 6.36 -11.12 11.90
C GLN A 35 7.77 -11.55 12.33
N LEU A 36 7.90 -12.72 12.96
CA LEU A 36 9.20 -13.26 13.36
C LEU A 36 10.15 -13.48 12.18
N SER A 37 9.61 -13.87 11.03
CA SER A 37 10.40 -14.08 9.82
C SER A 37 10.92 -12.76 9.24
N LEU A 38 10.10 -11.71 9.26
CA LEU A 38 10.51 -10.36 8.86
C LEU A 38 11.59 -9.81 9.79
N GLU A 39 11.42 -9.95 11.11
CA GLU A 39 12.43 -9.56 12.10
C GLU A 39 13.77 -10.27 11.87
N LYS A 40 13.74 -11.59 11.63
CA LYS A 40 14.93 -12.39 11.31
C LYS A 40 15.57 -11.98 9.97
N GLY A 41 14.79 -11.51 9.02
CA GLY A 41 15.28 -11.02 7.72
C GLY A 41 16.15 -9.77 7.83
N LEU A 42 15.98 -8.97 8.91
CA LEU A 42 16.79 -7.78 9.16
C LEU A 42 18.17 -8.10 9.74
N VAL A 43 18.34 -9.26 10.38
CA VAL A 43 19.60 -9.63 11.05
C VAL A 43 20.78 -9.65 10.09
N PRO A 44 20.75 -10.38 8.95
CA PRO A 44 21.86 -10.37 8.01
C PRO A 44 22.10 -8.99 7.38
N LEU A 45 21.07 -8.18 7.21
CA LEU A 45 21.20 -6.83 6.68
C LEU A 45 21.95 -5.90 7.64
N SER A 46 21.79 -6.11 8.94
CA SER A 46 22.49 -5.32 9.95
C SER A 46 24.03 -5.45 9.91
N MET A 47 24.55 -6.53 9.34
CA MET A 47 25.99 -6.75 9.16
C MET A 47 26.61 -5.74 8.20
N TYR A 48 25.84 -5.22 7.25
CA TYR A 48 26.27 -4.24 6.24
C TYR A 48 26.08 -2.79 6.68
N ARG A 49 25.74 -2.56 7.96
CA ARG A 49 25.39 -1.24 8.50
C ARG A 49 26.44 -0.16 8.22
N ASN A 50 27.72 -0.55 8.23
CA ASN A 50 28.85 0.38 8.09
C ASN A 50 29.49 0.36 6.70
N ASP A 51 28.96 -0.43 5.75
CA ASP A 51 29.58 -0.58 4.42
C ASP A 51 29.22 0.59 3.50
N PHE A 52 28.11 1.29 3.78
CA PHE A 52 27.65 2.43 3.00
C PHE A 52 27.04 3.50 3.92
N ASP A 53 27.34 4.76 3.68
CA ASP A 53 26.88 5.90 4.52
C ASP A 53 25.36 6.01 4.64
N PHE A 54 24.62 5.61 3.59
CA PHE A 54 23.15 5.65 3.58
C PHE A 54 22.49 4.46 4.26
N PHE A 55 23.23 3.36 4.46
CA PHE A 55 22.63 2.10 4.90
C PHE A 55 22.09 2.12 6.33
N PRO A 56 22.70 2.81 7.31
CA PRO A 56 22.14 2.94 8.66
C PRO A 56 20.71 3.51 8.65
N ARG A 57 20.45 4.52 7.80
CA ARG A 57 19.11 5.11 7.69
C ARG A 57 18.13 4.19 6.96
N ALA A 58 18.58 3.49 5.92
CA ALA A 58 17.75 2.49 5.25
C ALA A 58 17.39 1.33 6.19
N LEU A 59 18.32 0.86 7.01
CA LEU A 59 18.08 -0.17 8.02
C LEU A 59 17.10 0.32 9.10
N ALA A 60 17.26 1.55 9.59
CA ALA A 60 16.34 2.16 10.55
C ALA A 60 14.91 2.26 9.98
N LEU A 61 14.76 2.60 8.70
CA LEU A 61 13.45 2.62 8.03
C LEU A 61 12.83 1.22 7.93
N MET A 62 13.62 0.21 7.54
CA MET A 62 13.14 -1.18 7.50
C MET A 62 12.72 -1.66 8.89
N GLN A 63 13.49 -1.35 9.93
CA GLN A 63 13.14 -1.65 11.31
C GLN A 63 11.84 -0.94 11.74
N THR A 64 11.69 0.35 11.45
CA THR A 64 10.48 1.11 11.75
C THR A 64 9.25 0.50 11.07
N TYR A 65 9.39 0.04 9.83
CA TYR A 65 8.33 -0.65 9.11
C TYR A 65 7.96 -1.99 9.73
N VAL A 66 8.96 -2.85 9.99
CA VAL A 66 8.74 -4.21 10.53
C VAL A 66 8.20 -4.19 11.97
N TYR A 67 8.63 -3.23 12.79
CA TYR A 67 8.22 -3.10 14.19
C TYR A 67 7.11 -2.06 14.40
N GLU A 68 6.32 -1.73 13.39
CA GLU A 68 5.31 -0.67 13.48
C GLU A 68 4.40 -0.77 14.71
N ASP A 69 3.86 -1.96 14.94
CA ASP A 69 2.95 -2.21 16.06
C ASP A 69 3.70 -2.45 17.40
N HIS A 70 5.03 -2.42 17.36
CA HIS A 70 5.92 -2.74 18.48
C HIS A 70 7.16 -1.84 18.52
N LEU A 71 6.98 -0.53 18.33
CA LEU A 71 8.09 0.45 18.30
C LEU A 71 8.93 0.45 19.59
N GLU A 72 8.36 -0.01 20.69
CA GLU A 72 9.07 -0.18 21.99
C GLU A 72 10.17 -1.24 21.94
N LYS A 73 10.15 -2.15 20.96
CA LYS A 73 11.21 -3.16 20.76
C LYS A 73 12.44 -2.59 20.05
N LEU A 74 12.33 -1.40 19.46
CA LEU A 74 13.48 -0.75 18.80
C LEU A 74 14.49 -0.22 19.83
N ALA A 75 15.77 -0.43 19.55
CA ALA A 75 16.85 0.10 20.38
C ALA A 75 16.87 1.63 20.46
N THR A 76 16.36 2.29 19.41
CA THR A 76 16.21 3.75 19.36
C THR A 76 14.85 4.06 18.75
N ALA A 77 14.08 4.92 19.42
CA ALA A 77 12.79 5.35 18.88
C ALA A 77 12.98 6.05 17.52
N PRO A 78 12.16 5.71 16.51
CA PRO A 78 12.26 6.36 15.20
C PRO A 78 11.84 7.83 15.31
N ASP A 79 12.55 8.69 14.57
CA ASP A 79 12.13 10.08 14.40
C ASP A 79 10.87 10.19 13.54
N GLN A 80 10.29 11.39 13.49
CA GLN A 80 9.05 11.61 12.72
C GLN A 80 9.23 11.31 11.23
N GLU A 81 10.38 11.66 10.64
CA GLU A 81 10.66 11.42 9.23
C GLU A 81 10.69 9.90 8.91
N LEU A 82 11.30 9.08 9.77
CA LEU A 82 11.29 7.62 9.61
C LEU A 82 9.88 7.03 9.73
N GLN A 83 9.06 7.54 10.64
CA GLN A 83 7.66 7.11 10.79
C GLN A 83 6.82 7.48 9.55
N GLU A 84 7.01 8.68 9.02
CA GLU A 84 6.33 9.12 7.80
C GLU A 84 6.76 8.28 6.59
N MET A 85 8.07 8.01 6.44
CA MET A 85 8.60 7.16 5.38
C MET A 85 8.10 5.71 5.50
N ALA A 86 8.00 5.16 6.70
CA ALA A 86 7.45 3.82 6.94
C ALA A 86 5.96 3.77 6.58
N SER A 87 5.21 4.84 6.86
CA SER A 87 3.79 4.95 6.47
C SER A 87 3.60 5.01 4.95
N ILE A 88 4.50 5.70 4.24
CA ILE A 88 4.52 5.71 2.76
C ILE A 88 4.80 4.30 2.22
N LEU A 89 5.83 3.63 2.75
CA LEU A 89 6.17 2.28 2.34
C LEU A 89 4.99 1.32 2.56
N ARG A 90 4.32 1.45 3.71
CA ARG A 90 3.18 0.61 4.07
C ARG A 90 2.00 0.76 3.11
N ILE A 91 1.59 1.98 2.79
CA ILE A 91 0.43 2.15 1.91
C ILE A 91 0.72 1.61 0.51
N ALA A 92 1.96 1.76 0.04
CA ALA A 92 2.39 1.20 -1.25
C ALA A 92 2.41 -0.34 -1.22
N ASP A 93 2.97 -0.94 -0.17
CA ASP A 93 3.02 -2.39 0.01
C ASP A 93 1.61 -3.01 0.13
N TRP A 94 0.73 -2.41 0.93
CA TRP A 94 -0.65 -2.87 1.03
C TRP A 94 -1.40 -2.75 -0.29
N PHE A 95 -1.18 -1.68 -1.04
CA PHE A 95 -1.80 -1.52 -2.35
C PHE A 95 -1.34 -2.62 -3.31
N ASP A 96 -0.04 -2.88 -3.38
CA ASP A 96 0.52 -3.96 -4.20
C ASP A 96 -0.02 -5.33 -3.78
N GLN A 97 -0.01 -5.65 -2.49
CA GLN A 97 -0.54 -6.92 -1.98
C GLN A 97 -2.02 -7.13 -2.29
N MET A 98 -2.83 -6.07 -2.30
CA MET A 98 -4.27 -6.16 -2.58
C MET A 98 -4.57 -6.25 -4.08
N THR A 99 -3.77 -5.62 -4.93
CA THR A 99 -4.04 -5.49 -6.37
C THR A 99 -3.20 -6.41 -7.25
N ALA A 100 -2.07 -6.90 -6.76
CA ALA A 100 -1.25 -7.84 -7.49
C ALA A 100 -1.86 -9.26 -7.50
N MET A 101 -1.60 -9.99 -8.57
CA MET A 101 -1.98 -11.39 -8.69
C MET A 101 -1.04 -12.25 -7.84
N ASN A 102 -1.47 -12.59 -6.63
CA ASN A 102 -0.75 -13.42 -5.70
C ASN A 102 -1.35 -14.82 -5.60
N SER A 103 -0.54 -15.81 -5.21
CA SER A 103 -0.92 -17.24 -5.15
C SER A 103 -1.98 -17.58 -4.07
N GLY A 104 -2.57 -16.67 -3.40
CA GLY A 104 -3.51 -16.97 -2.30
C GLY A 104 -4.86 -16.26 -2.39
N HIS A 105 -5.05 -15.30 -3.29
CA HIS A 105 -6.30 -14.57 -3.41
C HIS A 105 -6.50 -13.99 -4.82
N GLU A 106 -7.74 -13.74 -5.18
CA GLU A 106 -8.06 -12.94 -6.36
C GLU A 106 -7.69 -11.46 -6.10
N PRO A 107 -7.02 -10.80 -7.05
CA PRO A 107 -6.65 -9.40 -6.89
C PRO A 107 -7.88 -8.50 -6.80
N MET A 108 -7.84 -7.54 -5.90
CA MET A 108 -8.84 -6.47 -5.85
C MET A 108 -8.64 -5.52 -7.02
N SER A 109 -9.73 -4.86 -7.47
CA SER A 109 -9.56 -3.70 -8.33
C SER A 109 -8.88 -2.55 -7.56
N GLU A 110 -8.12 -1.73 -8.26
CA GLU A 110 -7.46 -0.55 -7.69
C GLU A 110 -8.45 0.36 -6.95
N ILE A 111 -9.65 0.54 -7.51
CA ILE A 111 -10.73 1.30 -6.89
C ILE A 111 -11.17 0.68 -5.55
N ALA A 112 -11.33 -0.65 -5.49
CA ALA A 112 -11.72 -1.34 -4.25
C ALA A 112 -10.63 -1.22 -3.18
N ALA A 113 -9.35 -1.32 -3.54
CA ALA A 113 -8.22 -1.13 -2.64
C ALA A 113 -8.21 0.29 -2.06
N MET A 114 -8.43 1.31 -2.89
CA MET A 114 -8.49 2.69 -2.43
C MET A 114 -9.72 2.99 -1.55
N GLN A 115 -10.86 2.36 -1.83
CA GLN A 115 -12.04 2.45 -0.95
C GLN A 115 -11.75 1.82 0.41
N TYR A 116 -11.01 0.70 0.43
CA TYR A 116 -10.55 0.09 1.67
C TYR A 116 -9.69 1.06 2.49
N PHE A 117 -8.71 1.73 1.89
CA PHE A 117 -7.87 2.70 2.60
C PHE A 117 -8.68 3.87 3.17
N LYS A 118 -9.63 4.42 2.42
CA LYS A 118 -10.53 5.48 2.90
C LYS A 118 -11.38 5.04 4.11
N LYS A 119 -11.73 3.76 4.18
CA LYS A 119 -12.53 3.20 5.29
C LYS A 119 -11.75 3.13 6.61
N TYR A 120 -10.42 3.07 6.55
CA TYR A 120 -9.56 2.91 7.73
C TYR A 120 -8.57 4.07 7.91
N PRO A 121 -9.06 5.32 8.13
CA PRO A 121 -8.21 6.53 8.16
C PRO A 121 -7.24 6.58 9.34
N LYS A 122 -7.45 5.75 10.38
CA LYS A 122 -6.51 5.62 11.50
C LYS A 122 -5.29 4.78 11.13
N LYS A 123 -5.45 3.83 10.20
CA LYS A 123 -4.39 2.96 9.72
C LYS A 123 -3.68 3.57 8.50
N PHE A 124 -4.43 4.21 7.63
CA PHE A 124 -3.93 4.81 6.40
C PHE A 124 -4.23 6.32 6.41
N LEU A 125 -3.19 7.13 6.55
CA LEU A 125 -3.33 8.58 6.61
C LEU A 125 -3.99 9.12 5.33
N PRO A 126 -5.08 9.89 5.42
CA PRO A 126 -5.82 10.37 4.23
C PRO A 126 -4.95 11.12 3.22
N VAL A 127 -3.95 11.87 3.69
CA VAL A 127 -2.99 12.58 2.81
C VAL A 127 -2.18 11.60 1.95
N LEU A 128 -1.77 10.45 2.50
CA LEU A 128 -1.03 9.42 1.76
C LEU A 128 -1.94 8.66 0.80
N VAL A 129 -3.20 8.43 1.18
CA VAL A 129 -4.21 7.83 0.29
C VAL A 129 -4.43 8.72 -0.94
N THR A 130 -4.55 10.05 -0.74
CA THR A 130 -4.68 11.01 -1.84
C THR A 130 -3.44 11.02 -2.73
N ALA A 131 -2.24 11.09 -2.13
CA ALA A 131 -0.98 11.09 -2.86
C ALA A 131 -0.80 9.79 -3.68
N LEU A 132 -1.16 8.63 -3.13
CA LEU A 132 -1.14 7.37 -3.87
C LEU A 132 -2.10 7.42 -5.07
N ALA A 133 -3.35 7.89 -4.87
CA ALA A 133 -4.33 8.02 -5.95
C ALA A 133 -3.83 8.88 -7.11
N GLU A 134 -3.14 9.97 -6.79
CA GLU A 134 -2.50 10.85 -7.78
C GLU A 134 -1.35 10.16 -8.52
N CYS A 135 -0.51 9.39 -7.81
CA CYS A 135 0.64 8.69 -8.40
C CYS A 135 0.25 7.58 -9.38
N ILE A 136 -0.82 6.85 -9.09
CA ILE A 136 -1.22 5.67 -9.88
C ILE A 136 -2.32 5.97 -10.90
N HIS A 137 -2.84 7.21 -10.94
CA HIS A 137 -3.90 7.63 -11.87
C HIS A 137 -5.07 6.63 -11.91
N ILE A 138 -5.72 6.40 -10.75
CA ILE A 138 -6.74 5.34 -10.57
C ILE A 138 -7.87 5.41 -11.61
N VAL A 139 -8.31 6.61 -11.94
CA VAL A 139 -9.36 6.83 -12.95
C VAL A 139 -8.81 7.86 -13.95
N PRO A 140 -7.91 7.43 -14.86
CA PRO A 140 -7.21 8.35 -15.74
C PRO A 140 -8.16 8.95 -16.76
N LYS A 141 -7.76 10.11 -17.32
CA LYS A 141 -8.41 10.73 -18.45
C LYS A 141 -8.54 9.72 -19.61
N ALA A 142 -9.69 9.73 -20.28
CA ALA A 142 -10.09 8.80 -21.34
C ALA A 142 -10.41 7.37 -20.87
N ALA A 143 -10.36 7.06 -19.56
CA ALA A 143 -10.85 5.78 -19.06
C ALA A 143 -12.37 5.64 -19.28
N SER A 144 -12.80 4.43 -19.62
CA SER A 144 -14.21 4.06 -19.63
C SER A 144 -14.63 3.68 -18.21
N VAL A 145 -15.75 4.20 -17.76
CA VAL A 145 -16.31 3.98 -16.42
C VAL A 145 -17.78 3.61 -16.49
N ASP A 146 -18.19 2.76 -15.54
CA ASP A 146 -19.60 2.49 -15.30
C ASP A 146 -20.12 3.42 -14.19
N LEU A 147 -21.17 4.17 -14.52
CA LEU A 147 -21.81 5.11 -13.59
C LEU A 147 -22.81 4.37 -12.69
N SER A 148 -23.06 4.89 -11.51
CA SER A 148 -24.06 4.35 -10.58
C SER A 148 -25.48 4.29 -11.14
N THR A 149 -25.75 5.05 -12.21
CA THR A 149 -27.01 5.01 -12.97
C THR A 149 -27.12 3.80 -13.91
N GLY A 150 -26.05 3.03 -14.09
CA GLY A 150 -25.96 1.94 -15.09
C GLY A 150 -25.51 2.40 -16.48
N ASP A 151 -25.31 3.71 -16.67
CA ASP A 151 -24.77 4.24 -17.93
C ASP A 151 -23.26 4.06 -18.01
N LYS A 152 -22.72 4.11 -19.23
CA LYS A 152 -21.27 4.18 -19.47
C LYS A 152 -20.83 5.61 -19.70
N GLY A 153 -19.65 5.93 -19.24
CA GLY A 153 -19.03 7.23 -19.42
C GLY A 153 -17.56 7.15 -19.80
N ILE A 154 -17.03 8.27 -20.25
CA ILE A 154 -15.59 8.46 -20.50
C ILE A 154 -15.12 9.60 -19.60
N VAL A 155 -14.05 9.38 -18.87
CA VAL A 155 -13.42 10.40 -18.01
C VAL A 155 -12.81 11.50 -18.86
N LEU A 156 -13.26 12.75 -18.65
CA LEU A 156 -12.71 13.92 -19.30
C LEU A 156 -11.65 14.61 -18.43
N ILE A 157 -11.92 14.73 -17.12
CA ILE A 157 -11.04 15.37 -16.15
C ILE A 157 -11.00 14.50 -14.90
N GLU A 158 -9.80 14.18 -14.44
CA GLU A 158 -9.57 13.48 -13.18
C GLU A 158 -9.90 14.40 -12.00
N ASN A 159 -10.44 13.81 -10.92
CA ASN A 159 -10.62 14.54 -9.67
C ASN A 159 -9.61 14.00 -8.64
N THR A 160 -8.54 14.74 -8.39
CA THR A 160 -7.47 14.35 -7.46
C THR A 160 -7.92 14.33 -6.00
N ARG A 161 -8.94 15.08 -5.64
CA ARG A 161 -9.50 15.12 -4.27
C ARG A 161 -10.43 13.94 -3.98
N ASP A 162 -11.24 13.59 -4.98
CA ASP A 162 -12.10 12.40 -4.92
C ASP A 162 -12.11 11.68 -6.27
N PHE A 163 -11.19 10.71 -6.41
CA PHE A 163 -11.02 9.93 -7.63
C PHE A 163 -12.28 9.17 -8.06
N MET A 164 -13.26 8.97 -7.17
CA MET A 164 -14.57 8.38 -7.50
C MET A 164 -15.54 9.36 -8.14
N ARG A 165 -15.19 10.64 -8.21
CA ARG A 165 -16.06 11.73 -8.70
C ARG A 165 -15.37 12.59 -9.77
N PRO A 166 -14.93 11.96 -10.91
CA PRO A 166 -14.34 12.71 -12.03
C PRO A 166 -15.40 13.49 -12.80
N VAL A 167 -14.95 14.34 -13.73
CA VAL A 167 -15.82 14.88 -14.78
C VAL A 167 -15.90 13.85 -15.90
N VAL A 168 -17.11 13.47 -16.29
CA VAL A 168 -17.35 12.40 -17.28
C VAL A 168 -18.23 12.87 -18.42
N LEU A 169 -17.99 12.34 -19.61
CA LEU A 169 -18.92 12.36 -20.74
C LEU A 169 -19.79 11.11 -20.65
N ARG A 170 -21.07 11.23 -20.38
CA ARG A 170 -22.00 10.11 -20.43
C ARG A 170 -22.33 9.75 -21.87
N LEU A 171 -22.21 8.48 -22.21
CA LEU A 171 -22.35 8.03 -23.59
C LEU A 171 -23.81 7.90 -24.08
N SER A 172 -24.76 7.78 -23.14
CA SER A 172 -26.18 7.64 -23.49
C SER A 172 -26.82 8.91 -24.06
N ASP A 173 -26.33 10.09 -23.67
CA ASP A 173 -26.88 11.39 -24.05
C ASP A 173 -25.83 12.39 -24.55
N ASN A 174 -24.56 12.03 -24.56
CA ASN A 174 -23.41 12.85 -24.91
C ASN A 174 -23.32 14.15 -24.06
N GLN A 175 -23.76 14.09 -22.79
CA GLN A 175 -23.67 15.20 -21.87
C GLN A 175 -22.48 15.06 -20.93
N ILE A 176 -21.92 16.21 -20.53
CA ILE A 176 -20.81 16.27 -19.56
C ILE A 176 -21.40 16.42 -18.16
N TYR A 177 -20.97 15.56 -17.26
CA TYR A 177 -21.35 15.60 -15.83
C TYR A 177 -20.10 15.79 -14.99
N ASP A 178 -20.12 16.81 -14.13
CA ASP A 178 -19.17 16.97 -13.05
C ASP A 178 -19.72 16.21 -11.84
N LEU A 179 -19.01 15.17 -11.42
CA LEU A 179 -19.41 14.33 -10.29
C LEU A 179 -18.82 14.80 -8.97
N SER A 180 -18.12 15.97 -8.96
CA SER A 180 -17.46 16.49 -7.76
C SER A 180 -18.41 17.10 -6.72
N ASP A 181 -19.65 17.38 -7.09
CA ASP A 181 -20.71 17.98 -6.24
C ASP A 181 -21.47 16.92 -5.41
#